data_37cb4c089aff98b2d91ac424160805da
#
_entry.id   37cb4c089aff98b2d91ac424160805da
#
_cell.length_a   1.000
_cell.length_b   1.000
_cell.length_c   1.000
_cell.angle_alpha   90.00
_cell.angle_beta   90.00
_cell.angle_gamma   90.00
#
_symmetry.space_group_name_H-M   'P 1'
#
loop_
_entity.id
_entity.type
_entity.pdbx_description
1 polymer ?
#
loop_
_entity_poly.entity_id
_entity_poly.type
_entity_poly.pdbx_seq_one_letter_code
_entity_poly.pdbx_strand_id
1 'polypeptide(L)'
;AGIIFVGPEVSSLEAMGDKLMARKVGIEAGLPVVPGGEAADKAQALERANVTGFPVLLKAVSGGGGKGMKRVDRVEDLEASIDMAMAEAQASFGDPRIYVERFIASGRHVEVQVLGDGETAIHLGTRDCSIQRRFQKLVEEAPAPLIPDDKRAAIEAAAVNLARHLNYRGAGTVEFLVDAKTFDFFFLEMNARIQVEHPVTEEITGVD
;
A
#
# COMPACT_ATOMS: atom_id res chain seq x y z
N ALA A 1 -5.16 8.70 32.73
CA ALA A 1 -5.08 7.69 33.79
C ALA A 1 -3.63 7.34 34.16
N GLY A 2 -2.61 7.88 33.47
CA GLY A 2 -1.18 7.61 33.72
C GLY A 2 -0.69 6.23 33.26
N ILE A 3 -1.51 5.48 32.53
CA ILE A 3 -1.14 4.20 31.94
C ILE A 3 -0.50 4.47 30.57
N ILE A 4 0.65 3.86 30.31
CA ILE A 4 1.33 3.95 29.02
C ILE A 4 0.56 3.06 28.03
N PHE A 5 0.08 3.65 26.93
CA PHE A 5 -0.47 2.90 25.80
C PHE A 5 0.66 2.43 24.89
N VAL A 6 0.75 1.11 24.70
CA VAL A 6 1.72 0.50 23.75
C VAL A 6 1.07 0.45 22.40
N GLY A 7 1.19 1.54 21.64
CA GLY A 7 0.60 1.71 20.32
C GLY A 7 0.91 3.08 19.75
N PRO A 8 0.48 3.34 18.49
CA PRO A 8 0.76 4.59 17.81
C PRO A 8 -0.04 5.76 18.41
N GLU A 9 0.44 6.95 18.15
CA GLU A 9 -0.29 8.19 18.44
C GLU A 9 -1.53 8.31 17.54
N VAL A 10 -2.54 9.05 18.02
CA VAL A 10 -3.79 9.28 17.28
C VAL A 10 -3.52 9.88 15.90
N SER A 11 -2.58 10.82 15.82
CA SER A 11 -2.17 11.45 14.55
C SER A 11 -1.68 10.44 13.50
N SER A 12 -0.92 9.42 13.93
CA SER A 12 -0.46 8.35 13.03
C SER A 12 -1.62 7.46 12.56
N LEU A 13 -2.58 7.17 13.45
CA LEU A 13 -3.79 6.42 13.10
C LEU A 13 -4.66 7.18 12.09
N GLU A 14 -4.85 8.49 12.28
CA GLU A 14 -5.60 9.34 11.36
C GLU A 14 -4.91 9.46 10.01
N ALA A 15 -3.58 9.69 10.00
CA ALA A 15 -2.79 9.82 8.78
C ALA A 15 -2.77 8.54 7.94
N MET A 16 -2.73 7.36 8.59
CA MET A 16 -2.62 6.06 7.91
C MET A 16 -3.97 5.34 7.75
N GLY A 17 -5.04 5.80 8.40
CA GLY A 17 -6.37 5.21 8.34
C GLY A 17 -7.13 5.51 7.04
N ASP A 18 -6.80 6.59 6.36
CA ASP A 18 -7.37 6.98 5.08
C ASP A 18 -6.37 6.73 3.95
N LYS A 19 -6.79 6.03 2.88
CA LYS A 19 -5.90 5.62 1.78
C LYS A 19 -5.31 6.80 1.00
N LEU A 20 -6.09 7.86 0.79
CA LEU A 20 -5.62 9.03 0.04
C LEU A 20 -4.65 9.84 0.91
N MET A 21 -4.96 9.96 2.20
CA MET A 21 -4.08 10.62 3.16
C MET A 21 -2.78 9.84 3.32
N ALA A 22 -2.83 8.52 3.52
CA ALA A 22 -1.64 7.67 3.63
C ALA A 22 -0.75 7.78 2.39
N ARG A 23 -1.36 7.77 1.18
CA ARG A 23 -0.63 7.97 -0.07
C ARG A 23 0.04 9.35 -0.13
N LYS A 24 -0.65 10.41 0.27
CA LYS A 24 -0.10 11.76 0.31
C LYS A 24 1.10 11.84 1.26
N VAL A 25 0.96 11.33 2.46
CA VAL A 25 2.03 11.25 3.46
C VAL A 25 3.21 10.42 2.95
N GLY A 26 2.94 9.28 2.27
CA GLY A 26 3.99 8.49 1.62
C GLY A 26 4.79 9.28 0.60
N ILE A 27 4.13 10.07 -0.26
CA ILE A 27 4.77 10.95 -1.23
C ILE A 27 5.61 12.03 -0.52
N GLU A 28 5.07 12.67 0.51
CA GLU A 28 5.77 13.70 1.32
C GLU A 28 7.01 13.12 2.02
N ALA A 29 6.95 11.85 2.44
CA ALA A 29 8.08 11.11 2.99
C ALA A 29 9.07 10.59 1.92
N GLY A 30 8.82 10.87 0.63
CA GLY A 30 9.69 10.48 -0.49
C GLY A 30 9.51 9.03 -0.96
N LEU A 31 8.43 8.36 -0.59
CA LEU A 31 8.17 6.99 -1.02
C LEU A 31 7.62 6.96 -2.45
N PRO A 32 8.09 6.03 -3.29
CA PRO A 32 7.46 5.81 -4.59
C PRO A 32 6.05 5.24 -4.39
N VAL A 33 5.10 5.72 -5.16
CA VAL A 33 3.71 5.25 -5.16
C VAL A 33 3.32 4.80 -6.56
N VAL A 34 2.39 3.85 -6.67
CA VAL A 34 1.91 3.39 -7.99
C VAL A 34 1.43 4.60 -8.79
N PRO A 35 1.95 4.82 -10.03
CA PRO A 35 1.50 5.93 -10.88
C PRO A 35 -0.02 5.90 -11.05
N GLY A 36 -0.67 7.06 -10.84
CA GLY A 36 -2.12 7.14 -10.93
C GLY A 36 -2.67 8.36 -10.20
N GLY A 37 -4.01 8.47 -10.16
CA GLY A 37 -4.69 9.58 -9.49
C GLY A 37 -6.18 9.40 -9.42
N GLU A 38 -6.81 10.21 -8.57
CA GLU A 38 -8.26 10.33 -8.45
C GLU A 38 -8.85 10.98 -9.71
N ALA A 39 -10.04 10.55 -10.09
CA ALA A 39 -10.85 11.12 -11.15
C ALA A 39 -12.28 11.31 -10.65
N ALA A 40 -12.74 12.55 -10.67
CA ALA A 40 -14.09 12.91 -10.24
C ALA A 40 -15.14 12.67 -11.33
N ASP A 41 -14.69 12.62 -12.58
CA ASP A 41 -15.54 12.43 -13.75
C ASP A 41 -14.83 11.60 -14.84
N LYS A 42 -15.60 11.23 -15.87
CA LYS A 42 -15.12 10.40 -16.99
C LYS A 42 -13.95 11.06 -17.74
N ALA A 43 -13.99 12.37 -17.95
CA ALA A 43 -12.95 13.07 -18.70
C ALA A 43 -11.60 13.01 -17.98
N GLN A 44 -11.60 13.25 -16.69
CA GLN A 44 -10.41 13.10 -15.85
C GLN A 44 -9.92 11.65 -15.81
N ALA A 45 -10.82 10.67 -15.76
CA ALA A 45 -10.45 9.26 -15.76
C ALA A 45 -9.75 8.84 -17.07
N LEU A 46 -10.25 9.31 -18.21
CA LEU A 46 -9.65 9.09 -19.52
C LEU A 46 -8.25 9.74 -19.61
N GLU A 47 -8.13 10.99 -19.18
CA GLU A 47 -6.83 11.68 -19.13
C GLU A 47 -5.83 10.95 -18.25
N ARG A 48 -6.23 10.56 -17.04
CA ARG A 48 -5.39 9.82 -16.10
C ARG A 48 -4.91 8.49 -16.68
N ALA A 49 -5.81 7.72 -17.31
CA ALA A 49 -5.45 6.45 -17.90
C ALA A 49 -4.44 6.60 -19.05
N ASN A 50 -4.59 7.62 -19.89
CA ASN A 50 -3.66 7.92 -20.97
C ASN A 50 -2.27 8.31 -20.46
N VAL A 51 -2.19 9.09 -19.38
CA VAL A 51 -0.91 9.48 -18.76
C VAL A 51 -0.27 8.30 -18.03
N THR A 52 -1.07 7.48 -17.36
CA THR A 52 -0.59 6.32 -16.58
C THR A 52 -0.07 5.20 -17.48
N GLY A 53 -0.67 5.02 -18.65
CA GLY A 53 -0.36 3.93 -19.59
C GLY A 53 -1.00 2.60 -19.18
N PHE A 54 -1.25 1.74 -20.18
CA PHE A 54 -1.93 0.46 -19.98
C PHE A 54 -0.96 -0.69 -19.60
N PRO A 55 -1.46 -1.71 -18.89
CA PRO A 55 -2.80 -1.83 -18.34
C PRO A 55 -3.04 -0.92 -17.13
N VAL A 56 -4.28 -0.46 -16.94
CA VAL A 56 -4.69 0.33 -15.77
C VAL A 56 -5.65 -0.45 -14.88
N LEU A 57 -5.72 -0.05 -13.63
CA LEU A 57 -6.67 -0.53 -12.64
C LEU A 57 -7.56 0.62 -12.20
N LEU A 58 -8.87 0.45 -12.36
CA LEU A 58 -9.90 1.37 -11.87
C LEU A 58 -10.36 0.89 -10.50
N LYS A 59 -10.44 1.78 -9.51
CA LYS A 59 -10.88 1.49 -8.14
C LYS A 59 -11.87 2.55 -7.67
N ALA A 60 -12.92 2.17 -6.96
CA ALA A 60 -13.74 3.16 -6.25
C ALA A 60 -12.90 3.85 -5.16
N VAL A 61 -12.96 5.19 -5.08
CA VAL A 61 -12.25 5.97 -4.05
C VAL A 61 -12.70 5.57 -2.65
N SER A 62 -14.01 5.44 -2.45
CA SER A 62 -14.61 5.03 -1.18
C SER A 62 -14.65 3.50 -0.99
N GLY A 63 -14.06 2.73 -1.90
CA GLY A 63 -14.02 1.27 -1.87
C GLY A 63 -12.86 0.71 -1.04
N GLY A 64 -13.02 -0.52 -0.55
CA GLY A 64 -12.00 -1.23 0.23
C GLY A 64 -12.03 -2.75 0.02
N GLY A 65 -10.94 -3.43 0.44
CA GLY A 65 -10.87 -4.89 0.44
C GLY A 65 -10.97 -5.55 -0.96
N GLY A 66 -10.52 -4.84 -2.01
CA GLY A 66 -10.53 -5.39 -3.38
C GLY A 66 -11.88 -5.36 -4.09
N LYS A 67 -12.94 -4.85 -3.46
CA LYS A 67 -14.25 -4.69 -4.10
C LYS A 67 -14.24 -3.45 -5.00
N GLY A 68 -14.92 -3.54 -6.17
CA GLY A 68 -15.01 -2.42 -7.11
C GLY A 68 -13.72 -2.14 -7.86
N MET A 69 -12.83 -3.13 -8.01
CA MET A 69 -11.63 -3.02 -8.83
C MET A 69 -11.86 -3.61 -10.22
N LYS A 70 -11.46 -2.86 -11.26
CA LYS A 70 -11.59 -3.28 -12.66
C LYS A 70 -10.29 -3.03 -13.42
N ARG A 71 -9.70 -4.11 -13.94
CA ARG A 71 -8.53 -4.03 -14.81
C ARG A 71 -8.97 -3.72 -16.24
N VAL A 72 -8.24 -2.82 -16.89
CA VAL A 72 -8.42 -2.46 -18.29
C VAL A 72 -7.10 -2.62 -19.01
N ASP A 73 -7.05 -3.53 -19.97
CA ASP A 73 -5.82 -3.88 -20.68
C ASP A 73 -5.60 -3.03 -21.92
N ARG A 74 -6.67 -2.53 -22.53
CA ARG A 74 -6.61 -1.84 -23.82
C ARG A 74 -7.44 -0.56 -23.81
N VAL A 75 -7.00 0.41 -24.60
CA VAL A 75 -7.66 1.73 -24.72
C VAL A 75 -9.10 1.62 -25.22
N GLU A 76 -9.39 0.65 -26.09
CA GLU A 76 -10.73 0.44 -26.68
C GLU A 76 -11.77 0.07 -25.62
N ASP A 77 -11.37 -0.58 -24.55
CA ASP A 77 -12.24 -1.04 -23.46
C ASP A 77 -12.39 0.01 -22.34
N LEU A 78 -11.63 1.11 -22.42
CA LEU A 78 -11.49 2.07 -21.32
C LEU A 78 -12.77 2.81 -21.00
N GLU A 79 -13.43 3.40 -22.00
CA GLU A 79 -14.63 4.23 -21.78
C GLU A 79 -15.75 3.45 -21.11
N ALA A 80 -16.08 2.27 -21.66
CA ALA A 80 -17.11 1.41 -21.10
C ALA A 80 -16.76 0.95 -19.68
N SER A 81 -15.47 0.70 -19.42
CA SER A 81 -14.99 0.28 -18.12
C SER A 81 -15.08 1.40 -17.08
N ILE A 82 -14.81 2.64 -17.45
CA ILE A 82 -14.97 3.81 -16.59
C ILE A 82 -16.45 4.01 -16.23
N ASP A 83 -17.36 3.99 -17.24
CA ASP A 83 -18.78 4.17 -17.00
C ASP A 83 -19.33 3.12 -16.02
N MET A 84 -18.91 1.85 -16.18
CA MET A 84 -19.30 0.78 -15.26
C MET A 84 -18.70 0.98 -13.86
N ALA A 85 -17.41 1.32 -13.76
CA ALA A 85 -16.74 1.50 -12.48
C ALA A 85 -17.35 2.66 -11.68
N MET A 86 -17.66 3.79 -12.33
CA MET A 86 -18.30 4.94 -11.70
C MET A 86 -19.74 4.63 -11.27
N ALA A 87 -20.51 3.90 -12.08
CA ALA A 87 -21.86 3.47 -11.73
C ALA A 87 -21.85 2.49 -10.53
N GLU A 88 -20.94 1.52 -10.52
CA GLU A 88 -20.75 0.59 -9.39
C GLU A 88 -20.32 1.31 -8.11
N ALA A 89 -19.41 2.29 -8.21
CA ALA A 89 -18.95 3.10 -7.10
C ALA A 89 -20.11 3.91 -6.50
N GLN A 90 -20.91 4.57 -7.36
CA GLN A 90 -22.09 5.31 -6.93
C GLN A 90 -23.14 4.40 -6.27
N ALA A 91 -23.40 3.24 -6.83
CA ALA A 91 -24.39 2.32 -6.28
C ALA A 91 -23.97 1.69 -4.94
N SER A 92 -22.68 1.38 -4.79
CA SER A 92 -22.14 0.66 -3.62
C SER A 92 -21.75 1.58 -2.48
N PHE A 93 -21.29 2.81 -2.78
CA PHE A 93 -20.68 3.70 -1.79
C PHE A 93 -21.30 5.12 -1.77
N GLY A 94 -22.22 5.43 -2.71
CA GLY A 94 -22.81 6.77 -2.83
C GLY A 94 -21.86 7.83 -3.42
N ASP A 95 -20.68 7.41 -3.90
CA ASP A 95 -19.63 8.27 -4.44
C ASP A 95 -19.13 7.71 -5.76
N PRO A 96 -19.33 8.40 -6.91
CA PRO A 96 -18.95 7.90 -8.22
C PRO A 96 -17.46 8.02 -8.51
N ARG A 97 -16.69 8.70 -7.66
CA ARG A 97 -15.27 8.94 -7.91
C ARG A 97 -14.49 7.63 -7.96
N ILE A 98 -13.59 7.57 -8.93
CA ILE A 98 -12.70 6.43 -9.09
C ILE A 98 -11.25 6.87 -9.03
N TYR A 99 -10.40 5.93 -8.67
CA TYR A 99 -8.95 6.05 -8.72
C TYR A 99 -8.45 5.26 -9.91
N VAL A 100 -7.66 5.87 -10.78
CA VAL A 100 -7.03 5.24 -11.94
C VAL A 100 -5.55 5.06 -11.64
N GLU A 101 -5.04 3.84 -11.69
CA GLU A 101 -3.62 3.57 -11.44
C GLU A 101 -3.04 2.54 -12.41
N ARG A 102 -1.72 2.52 -12.53
CA ARG A 102 -1.01 1.49 -13.27
C ARG A 102 -1.29 0.11 -12.66
N PHE A 103 -1.61 -0.87 -13.50
CA PHE A 103 -1.71 -2.25 -13.06
C PHE A 103 -0.35 -2.94 -13.10
N ILE A 104 0.13 -3.40 -11.96
CA ILE A 104 1.36 -4.19 -11.83
C ILE A 104 1.01 -5.67 -11.96
N ALA A 105 1.27 -6.24 -13.14
CA ALA A 105 0.81 -7.59 -13.49
C ALA A 105 1.49 -8.71 -12.69
N SER A 106 2.72 -8.51 -12.25
CA SER A 106 3.54 -9.46 -11.49
C SER A 106 3.92 -8.87 -10.12
N GLY A 107 2.96 -8.25 -9.46
CA GLY A 107 3.19 -7.64 -8.14
C GLY A 107 3.39 -8.68 -7.05
N ARG A 108 4.46 -8.50 -6.25
CA ARG A 108 4.66 -9.19 -4.98
C ARG A 108 4.26 -8.25 -3.85
N HIS A 109 3.61 -8.81 -2.85
CA HIS A 109 3.27 -8.09 -1.64
C HIS A 109 4.41 -8.26 -0.62
N VAL A 110 5.23 -7.23 -0.48
CA VAL A 110 6.35 -7.21 0.47
C VAL A 110 6.09 -6.16 1.51
N GLU A 111 6.36 -6.51 2.75
CA GLU A 111 6.17 -5.60 3.88
C GLU A 111 7.41 -5.52 4.75
N VAL A 112 7.54 -4.40 5.47
CA VAL A 112 8.65 -4.14 6.38
C VAL A 112 8.10 -3.93 7.77
N GLN A 113 8.57 -4.72 8.73
CA GLN A 113 8.29 -4.48 10.13
C GLN A 113 9.10 -3.30 10.64
N VAL A 114 8.44 -2.29 11.16
CA VAL A 114 9.09 -1.12 11.77
C VAL A 114 8.78 -1.03 13.26
N LEU A 115 9.71 -0.44 13.99
CA LEU A 115 9.56 -0.11 15.41
C LEU A 115 10.07 1.31 15.62
N GLY A 116 9.25 2.16 16.22
CA GLY A 116 9.58 3.56 16.50
C GLY A 116 9.35 3.92 17.96
N ASP A 117 10.09 4.91 18.44
CA ASP A 117 9.96 5.48 19.78
C ASP A 117 9.37 6.90 19.80
N GLY A 118 9.05 7.44 18.60
CA GLY A 118 8.58 8.80 18.39
C GLY A 118 9.65 9.79 17.94
N GLU A 119 10.92 9.44 18.06
CA GLU A 119 12.08 10.25 17.63
C GLU A 119 12.87 9.51 16.54
N THR A 120 13.10 8.23 16.76
CA THR A 120 13.82 7.35 15.86
C THR A 120 12.94 6.17 15.43
N ALA A 121 13.32 5.51 14.34
CA ALA A 121 12.70 4.28 13.88
C ALA A 121 13.75 3.34 13.30
N ILE A 122 13.51 2.04 13.51
CA ILE A 122 14.29 0.94 12.94
C ILE A 122 13.37 0.01 12.16
N HIS A 123 13.95 -0.84 11.31
CA HIS A 123 13.24 -1.97 10.72
C HIS A 123 13.74 -3.30 11.34
N LEU A 124 12.88 -4.30 11.30
CA LEU A 124 13.16 -5.67 11.70
C LEU A 124 13.11 -6.63 10.50
N GLY A 125 13.44 -6.12 9.31
CA GLY A 125 13.48 -6.87 8.06
C GLY A 125 12.14 -6.92 7.33
N THR A 126 12.15 -7.66 6.22
CA THR A 126 11.02 -7.81 5.29
C THR A 126 10.29 -9.13 5.46
N ARG A 127 8.98 -9.12 5.14
CA ARG A 127 8.18 -10.32 4.90
C ARG A 127 7.60 -10.28 3.50
N ASP A 128 7.52 -11.42 2.83
CA ASP A 128 6.80 -11.60 1.59
C ASP A 128 5.45 -12.27 1.89
N CYS A 129 4.37 -11.57 1.60
CA CYS A 129 3.00 -12.00 1.86
C CYS A 129 2.23 -12.20 0.55
N SER A 130 2.91 -12.59 -0.53
CA SER A 130 2.29 -12.71 -1.86
C SER A 130 1.33 -13.90 -1.99
N ILE A 131 1.47 -14.91 -1.14
CA ILE A 131 0.57 -16.09 -1.14
C ILE A 131 -0.70 -15.73 -0.38
N GLN A 132 -1.72 -15.33 -1.14
CA GLN A 132 -2.98 -14.83 -0.59
C GLN A 132 -4.19 -15.55 -1.20
N ARG A 133 -5.27 -15.60 -0.45
CA ARG A 133 -6.59 -16.01 -0.93
C ARG A 133 -7.62 -14.92 -0.63
N ARG A 134 -8.23 -14.37 -1.67
CA ARG A 134 -9.21 -13.28 -1.54
C ARG A 134 -8.66 -12.10 -0.74
N PHE A 135 -7.40 -11.71 -1.00
CA PHE A 135 -6.66 -10.64 -0.30
C PHE A 135 -6.36 -10.92 1.18
N GLN A 136 -6.45 -12.19 1.62
CA GLN A 136 -6.02 -12.62 2.94
C GLN A 136 -4.68 -13.35 2.82
N LYS A 137 -3.69 -12.92 3.59
CA LYS A 137 -2.37 -13.54 3.68
C LYS A 137 -2.52 -14.96 4.21
N LEU A 138 -1.88 -15.95 3.58
CA LEU A 138 -1.93 -17.37 3.98
C LEU A 138 -0.57 -17.92 4.36
N VAL A 139 0.49 -17.45 3.70
CA VAL A 139 1.87 -17.85 3.95
C VAL A 139 2.73 -16.60 3.87
N GLU A 140 3.54 -16.41 4.87
CA GLU A 140 4.53 -15.34 4.98
C GLU A 140 5.93 -15.94 5.06
N GLU A 141 6.84 -15.38 4.26
CA GLU A 141 8.23 -15.77 4.22
C GLU A 141 9.11 -14.59 4.63
N ALA A 142 10.08 -14.82 5.50
CA ALA A 142 11.03 -13.80 5.94
C ALA A 142 12.48 -14.33 5.99
N PRO A 143 13.47 -13.49 5.57
CA PRO A 143 13.27 -12.24 4.81
C PRO A 143 12.66 -12.51 3.43
N ALA A 144 12.10 -11.50 2.75
CA ALA A 144 11.49 -11.66 1.42
C ALA A 144 12.46 -12.34 0.43
N PRO A 145 12.22 -13.61 0.01
CA PRO A 145 13.30 -14.47 -0.53
C PRO A 145 13.70 -14.12 -1.97
N LEU A 146 12.80 -13.53 -2.75
CA LEU A 146 13.01 -13.27 -4.18
C LEU A 146 13.41 -11.82 -4.49
N ILE A 147 13.63 -11.00 -3.46
CA ILE A 147 14.02 -9.60 -3.62
C ILE A 147 15.55 -9.49 -3.52
N PRO A 148 16.25 -8.92 -4.51
CA PRO A 148 17.68 -8.65 -4.44
C PRO A 148 18.05 -7.82 -3.20
N ASP A 149 19.23 -8.06 -2.62
CA ASP A 149 19.64 -7.43 -1.37
C ASP A 149 19.65 -5.90 -1.42
N ASP A 150 20.11 -5.33 -2.52
CA ASP A 150 20.11 -3.88 -2.73
C ASP A 150 18.70 -3.29 -2.78
N LYS A 151 17.77 -4.01 -3.39
CA LYS A 151 16.36 -3.62 -3.47
C LYS A 151 15.67 -3.78 -2.12
N ARG A 152 15.96 -4.88 -1.41
CA ARG A 152 15.44 -5.10 -0.05
C ARG A 152 15.89 -3.99 0.88
N ALA A 153 17.18 -3.64 0.86
CA ALA A 153 17.70 -2.53 1.66
C ALA A 153 17.03 -1.18 1.32
N ALA A 154 16.73 -0.94 0.03
CA ALA A 154 16.01 0.27 -0.38
C ALA A 154 14.56 0.30 0.14
N ILE A 155 13.85 -0.84 0.10
CA ILE A 155 12.50 -0.97 0.65
C ILE A 155 12.51 -0.75 2.18
N GLU A 156 13.45 -1.36 2.88
CA GLU A 156 13.64 -1.21 4.33
C GLU A 156 13.93 0.24 4.72
N ALA A 157 14.81 0.92 3.98
CA ALA A 157 15.11 2.33 4.18
C ALA A 157 13.89 3.23 3.94
N ALA A 158 13.09 2.95 2.90
CA ALA A 158 11.86 3.68 2.62
C ALA A 158 10.85 3.55 3.76
N ALA A 159 10.69 2.34 4.32
CA ALA A 159 9.80 2.10 5.45
C ALA A 159 10.24 2.86 6.71
N VAL A 160 11.54 2.87 7.01
CA VAL A 160 12.10 3.65 8.13
C VAL A 160 11.90 5.15 7.92
N ASN A 161 12.08 5.65 6.68
CA ASN A 161 11.85 7.05 6.35
C ASN A 161 10.40 7.47 6.60
N LEU A 162 9.42 6.63 6.22
CA LEU A 162 8.01 6.89 6.51
C LEU A 162 7.76 6.92 8.02
N ALA A 163 8.26 5.95 8.76
CA ALA A 163 8.08 5.88 10.21
C ALA A 163 8.70 7.12 10.91
N ARG A 164 9.87 7.58 10.47
CA ARG A 164 10.49 8.82 10.98
C ARG A 164 9.68 10.06 10.62
N HIS A 165 9.19 10.15 9.38
CA HIS A 165 8.36 11.27 8.92
C HIS A 165 7.09 11.42 9.76
N LEU A 166 6.51 10.30 10.20
CA LEU A 166 5.33 10.26 11.07
C LEU A 166 5.64 10.46 12.56
N ASN A 167 6.91 10.55 12.97
CA ASN A 167 7.32 10.43 14.37
C ASN A 167 6.65 9.20 15.02
N TYR A 168 6.69 8.09 14.29
CA TYR A 168 5.93 6.89 14.64
C TYR A 168 6.38 6.30 15.96
N ARG A 169 5.41 5.87 16.78
CA ARG A 169 5.64 5.21 18.06
C ARG A 169 4.94 3.86 18.12
N GLY A 170 5.71 2.83 18.48
CA GLY A 170 5.22 1.46 18.58
C GLY A 170 5.62 0.60 17.38
N ALA A 171 5.06 -0.61 17.32
CA ALA A 171 5.23 -1.53 16.21
C ALA A 171 4.27 -1.19 15.08
N GLY A 172 4.75 -1.26 13.84
CA GLY A 172 3.94 -1.05 12.64
C GLY A 172 4.53 -1.81 11.46
N THR A 173 3.76 -1.90 10.39
CA THR A 173 4.17 -2.58 9.17
C THR A 173 3.88 -1.70 7.97
N VAL A 174 4.91 -1.46 7.16
CA VAL A 174 4.80 -0.70 5.91
C VAL A 174 4.72 -1.67 4.75
N GLU A 175 3.65 -1.62 3.97
CA GLU A 175 3.36 -2.53 2.88
C GLU A 175 3.72 -1.93 1.53
N PHE A 176 4.35 -2.74 0.68
CA PHE A 176 4.79 -2.37 -0.66
C PHE A 176 4.32 -3.38 -1.70
N LEU A 177 3.97 -2.87 -2.87
CA LEU A 177 3.84 -3.67 -4.08
C LEU A 177 5.16 -3.62 -4.84
N VAL A 178 5.78 -4.78 -5.05
CA VAL A 178 7.06 -4.91 -5.75
C VAL A 178 6.83 -5.60 -7.08
N ASP A 179 7.22 -4.98 -8.19
CA ASP A 179 7.18 -5.63 -9.49
C ASP A 179 8.24 -6.75 -9.54
N ALA A 180 7.82 -7.99 -9.75
CA ALA A 180 8.71 -9.15 -9.76
C ALA A 180 9.70 -9.19 -10.93
N LYS A 181 9.55 -8.31 -11.93
CA LYS A 181 10.44 -8.25 -13.11
C LYS A 181 11.49 -7.14 -12.99
N THR A 182 11.06 -5.95 -12.54
CA THR A 182 11.93 -4.77 -12.46
C THR A 182 12.46 -4.53 -11.04
N PHE A 183 11.81 -5.13 -10.04
CA PHE A 183 12.01 -4.87 -8.62
C PHE A 183 11.76 -3.39 -8.23
N ASP A 184 11.03 -2.65 -9.06
CA ASP A 184 10.47 -1.37 -8.64
C ASP A 184 9.44 -1.63 -7.55
N PHE A 185 9.48 -0.81 -6.51
CA PHE A 185 8.56 -0.96 -5.40
C PHE A 185 7.72 0.29 -5.20
N PHE A 186 6.51 0.11 -4.70
CA PHE A 186 5.53 1.17 -4.54
C PHE A 186 4.85 1.03 -3.19
N PHE A 187 4.78 2.10 -2.42
CA PHE A 187 4.05 2.14 -1.17
C PHE A 187 2.56 1.86 -1.39
N LEU A 188 2.00 0.96 -0.59
CA LEU A 188 0.58 0.63 -0.57
C LEU A 188 -0.13 1.26 0.61
N GLU A 189 0.29 0.87 1.82
CA GLU A 189 -0.31 1.32 3.07
C GLU A 189 0.63 1.07 4.24
N MET A 190 0.28 1.63 5.41
CA MET A 190 0.93 1.30 6.67
C MET A 190 -0.11 0.82 7.67
N ASN A 191 0.12 -0.35 8.23
CA ASN A 191 -0.65 -0.86 9.35
C ASN A 191 -0.04 -0.36 10.65
N ALA A 192 -0.73 0.61 11.28
CA ALA A 192 -0.29 1.23 12.53
C ALA A 192 -0.65 0.35 13.74
N ARG A 193 -0.23 -0.90 13.73
CA ARG A 193 -0.49 -1.94 14.74
C ARG A 193 0.41 -3.14 14.53
N ILE A 194 0.46 -4.02 15.53
CA ILE A 194 1.01 -5.36 15.37
C ILE A 194 0.12 -6.19 14.43
N GLN A 195 0.71 -7.10 13.68
CA GLN A 195 0.00 -7.99 12.76
C GLN A 195 0.11 -9.45 13.19
N VAL A 196 -0.79 -10.30 12.65
CA VAL A 196 -0.82 -11.75 12.94
C VAL A 196 0.48 -12.43 12.52
N GLU A 197 1.09 -11.97 11.44
CA GLU A 197 2.34 -12.48 10.84
C GLU A 197 3.62 -12.01 11.55
N HIS A 198 3.52 -11.19 12.61
CA HIS A 198 4.67 -10.72 13.39
C HIS A 198 5.58 -11.85 13.92
N PRO A 199 5.06 -13.00 14.37
CA PRO A 199 5.90 -14.11 14.86
C PRO A 199 6.94 -14.58 13.86
N VAL A 200 6.72 -14.45 12.55
CA VAL A 200 7.73 -14.78 11.52
C VAL A 200 8.96 -13.87 11.68
N THR A 201 8.75 -12.61 12.02
CA THR A 201 9.85 -11.66 12.31
C THR A 201 10.55 -11.99 13.64
N GLU A 202 9.80 -12.36 14.67
CA GLU A 202 10.35 -12.76 15.97
C GLU A 202 11.31 -13.96 15.82
N GLU A 203 10.91 -14.98 15.05
CA GLU A 203 11.71 -16.17 14.82
C GLU A 203 13.04 -15.91 14.11
N ILE A 204 13.09 -14.96 13.17
CA ILE A 204 14.33 -14.67 12.42
C ILE A 204 15.21 -13.62 13.09
N THR A 205 14.65 -12.77 13.96
CA THR A 205 15.40 -11.68 14.62
C THR A 205 15.73 -11.98 16.08
N GLY A 206 14.97 -12.86 16.74
CA GLY A 206 15.04 -13.08 18.17
C GLY A 206 14.49 -11.91 19.02
N VAL A 207 13.73 -11.01 18.42
CA VAL A 207 13.07 -9.87 19.08
C VAL A 207 11.60 -10.21 19.28
N ASP A 208 11.23 -10.44 20.54
CA ASP A 208 9.84 -10.68 20.98
C ASP A 208 9.09 -9.34 21.19
#